data_f619c42812513b819fbff802139c174a
#
_entry.id   f619c42812513b819fbff802139c174a
#
_cell.length_a   1.000
_cell.length_b   1.000
_cell.length_c   1.000
_cell.angle_alpha   90.00
_cell.angle_beta   90.00
_cell.angle_gamma   90.00
#
_symmetry.space_group_name_H-M   'P 1'
#
loop_
_entity.id
_entity.type
_entity.pdbx_description
1 polymer ?
#
loop_
_entity_poly.entity_id
_entity_poly.type
_entity_poly.pdbx_seq_one_letter_code
_entity_poly.pdbx_strand_id
1 'polypeptide(L)'
;RSPSRGLGDVYKRQALILCAGFGKRLNPLTEKIPKPLLELNNVTLLENCINLVIKLGIKKIFLNTFHLSDLIISFIKKKNFQIEIQIVEDGKEILDTGGGILNMMKKSSDEDFIIFNPDTLWNKTYHEEIIKMQNFYFSNKLNNALLLTNKTLSCLLYTSPSPRDGLL
;
A
#
# COMPACT_ATOMS: atom_id res chain seq x y z
N ARG A 1 -14.17 -29.46 6.75
CA ARG A 1 -14.73 -28.37 7.60
C ARG A 1 -13.58 -27.63 8.23
N SER A 2 -13.27 -26.44 7.76
CA SER A 2 -12.40 -25.51 8.49
C SER A 2 -13.10 -25.11 9.79
N PRO A 3 -12.36 -25.07 10.92
CA PRO A 3 -12.95 -24.65 12.19
C PRO A 3 -13.44 -23.20 12.05
N SER A 4 -14.62 -22.90 12.60
CA SER A 4 -15.20 -21.57 12.74
C SER A 4 -14.16 -20.66 13.43
N ARG A 5 -13.60 -19.71 12.67
CA ARG A 5 -12.74 -18.66 13.23
C ARG A 5 -13.60 -17.84 14.18
N GLY A 6 -13.33 -17.96 15.47
CA GLY A 6 -14.03 -17.18 16.49
C GLY A 6 -13.79 -15.68 16.30
N LEU A 7 -14.72 -14.86 16.72
CA LEU A 7 -14.70 -13.38 16.68
C LEU A 7 -13.50 -12.73 17.44
N GLY A 8 -12.59 -13.53 17.99
CA GLY A 8 -11.41 -13.08 18.75
C GLY A 8 -10.06 -13.28 18.04
N ASP A 9 -10.01 -13.98 16.93
CA ASP A 9 -8.78 -14.05 16.14
C ASP A 9 -8.64 -12.73 15.38
N VAL A 10 -7.81 -11.84 15.93
CA VAL A 10 -7.26 -10.70 15.20
C VAL A 10 -6.63 -11.29 13.96
N TYR A 11 -7.31 -11.16 12.83
CA TYR A 11 -6.87 -11.69 11.55
C TYR A 11 -5.41 -11.30 11.35
N LYS A 12 -4.54 -12.29 11.17
CA LYS A 12 -3.14 -12.08 10.79
C LYS A 12 -3.13 -11.52 9.37
N ARG A 13 -3.35 -10.22 9.29
CA ARG A 13 -3.40 -9.53 8.00
C ARG A 13 -2.01 -9.09 7.64
N GLN A 14 -1.71 -9.22 6.39
CA GLN A 14 -0.49 -8.70 5.81
C GLN A 14 -0.84 -7.52 4.91
N ALA A 15 0.01 -6.52 4.88
CA ALA A 15 -0.13 -5.39 3.98
C ALA A 15 0.84 -5.50 2.82
N LEU A 16 0.39 -5.10 1.62
CA LEU A 16 1.23 -4.90 0.45
C LEU A 16 1.32 -3.40 0.18
N ILE A 17 2.54 -2.85 0.10
CA ILE A 17 2.76 -1.43 -0.19
C ILE A 17 3.48 -1.31 -1.54
N LEU A 18 2.90 -0.55 -2.46
CA LEU A 18 3.39 -0.41 -3.83
C LEU A 18 4.38 0.75 -3.96
N CYS A 19 5.69 0.45 -4.00
CA CYS A 19 6.76 1.46 -4.02
C CYS A 19 7.63 1.43 -5.28
N ALA A 20 7.36 0.57 -6.26
CA ALA A 20 8.22 0.37 -7.44
C ALA A 20 8.14 1.46 -8.52
N GLY A 21 7.13 2.34 -8.45
CA GLY A 21 6.82 3.30 -9.52
C GLY A 21 7.88 4.38 -9.72
N PHE A 22 8.10 4.79 -10.97
CA PHE A 22 9.04 5.86 -11.34
C PHE A 22 8.63 7.27 -10.86
N GLY A 23 7.34 7.51 -10.64
CA GLY A 23 6.85 8.83 -10.24
C GLY A 23 6.99 9.94 -11.30
N LYS A 24 7.16 9.62 -12.59
CA LYS A 24 7.49 10.55 -13.71
C LYS A 24 6.68 11.84 -13.77
N ARG A 25 5.43 11.83 -13.29
CA ARG A 25 4.58 13.03 -13.25
C ARG A 25 5.06 14.10 -12.28
N LEU A 26 5.94 13.75 -11.36
CA LEU A 26 6.52 14.65 -10.35
C LEU A 26 7.97 15.05 -10.67
N ASN A 27 8.48 14.74 -11.87
CA ASN A 27 9.80 15.20 -12.28
C ASN A 27 9.87 16.74 -12.26
N PRO A 28 11.01 17.33 -11.83
CA PRO A 28 12.32 16.66 -11.57
C PRO A 28 12.47 16.08 -10.15
N LEU A 29 11.49 16.21 -9.25
CA LEU A 29 11.60 15.79 -7.84
C LEU A 29 11.91 14.29 -7.70
N THR A 30 11.31 13.48 -8.56
CA THR A 30 11.40 12.00 -8.49
C THR A 30 12.57 11.40 -9.29
N GLU A 31 13.42 12.23 -9.88
CA GLU A 31 14.65 11.78 -10.53
C GLU A 31 15.72 11.31 -9.51
N LYS A 32 15.74 11.95 -8.34
CA LYS A 32 16.75 11.70 -7.29
C LYS A 32 16.17 11.09 -6.03
N ILE A 33 14.87 11.23 -5.81
CA ILE A 33 14.16 10.75 -4.61
C ILE A 33 12.96 9.94 -5.06
N PRO A 34 12.82 8.66 -4.70
CA PRO A 34 11.65 7.88 -5.10
C PRO A 34 10.40 8.48 -4.47
N LYS A 35 9.28 8.51 -5.22
CA LYS A 35 8.02 9.13 -4.80
C LYS A 35 7.59 8.78 -3.37
N PRO A 36 7.70 7.52 -2.89
CA PRO A 36 7.35 7.16 -1.52
C PRO A 36 8.16 7.88 -0.44
N LEU A 37 9.36 8.36 -0.78
CA LEU A 37 10.24 9.09 0.14
C LEU A 37 10.11 10.61 0.07
N LEU A 38 9.22 11.14 -0.76
CA LEU A 38 8.89 12.56 -0.72
C LEU A 38 8.26 12.90 0.63
N GLU A 39 8.67 14.03 1.18
CA GLU A 39 8.23 14.49 2.51
C GLU A 39 7.07 15.47 2.41
N LEU A 40 6.13 15.31 3.33
CA LEU A 40 5.12 16.31 3.64
C LEU A 40 5.14 16.56 5.15
N ASN A 41 5.34 17.82 5.55
CA ASN A 41 5.48 18.20 6.96
C ASN A 41 6.54 17.37 7.72
N ASN A 42 7.71 17.16 7.11
CA ASN A 42 8.84 16.39 7.65
C ASN A 42 8.56 14.89 7.88
N VAL A 43 7.52 14.35 7.27
CA VAL A 43 7.20 12.91 7.29
C VAL A 43 7.12 12.42 5.85
N THR A 44 7.81 11.33 5.52
CA THR A 44 7.72 10.76 4.18
C THR A 44 6.35 10.12 3.96
N LEU A 45 5.91 10.08 2.70
CA LEU A 45 4.65 9.42 2.32
C LEU A 45 4.66 7.95 2.75
N LEU A 46 5.80 7.27 2.60
CA LEU A 46 5.96 5.87 3.01
C LEU A 46 5.86 5.71 4.53
N GLU A 47 6.50 6.60 5.31
CA GLU A 47 6.40 6.58 6.77
C GLU A 47 4.96 6.78 7.26
N ASN A 48 4.24 7.71 6.65
CA ASN A 48 2.83 7.94 6.95
C ASN A 48 1.99 6.68 6.67
N CYS A 49 2.22 6.00 5.55
CA CYS A 49 1.54 4.77 5.19
C CYS A 49 1.87 3.62 6.18
N ILE A 50 3.15 3.40 6.49
CA ILE A 50 3.59 2.36 7.45
C ILE A 50 2.98 2.61 8.83
N ASN A 51 2.95 3.86 9.29
CA ASN A 51 2.35 4.22 10.58
C ASN A 51 0.84 3.91 10.62
N LEU A 52 0.12 4.10 9.53
CA LEU A 52 -1.28 3.66 9.43
C LEU A 52 -1.39 2.13 9.53
N VAL A 53 -0.56 1.40 8.79
CA VAL A 53 -0.54 -0.08 8.81
C VAL A 53 -0.28 -0.62 10.20
N ILE A 54 0.66 -0.02 10.95
CA ILE A 54 0.94 -0.37 12.36
C ILE A 54 -0.31 -0.12 13.23
N LYS A 55 -0.96 1.04 13.07
CA LYS A 55 -2.19 1.38 13.82
C LYS A 55 -3.37 0.45 13.53
N LEU A 56 -3.43 -0.14 12.34
CA LEU A 56 -4.41 -1.16 11.98
C LEU A 56 -4.13 -2.53 12.62
N GLY A 57 -3.05 -2.66 13.40
CA GLY A 57 -2.67 -3.91 14.06
C GLY A 57 -2.06 -4.96 13.13
N ILE A 58 -1.71 -4.60 11.91
CA ILE A 58 -1.03 -5.47 10.95
C ILE A 58 0.38 -5.77 11.47
N LYS A 59 0.86 -7.00 11.27
CA LYS A 59 2.12 -7.48 11.82
C LYS A 59 3.23 -7.60 10.79
N LYS A 60 2.88 -7.67 9.50
CA LYS A 60 3.86 -7.84 8.42
C LYS A 60 3.48 -7.01 7.20
N ILE A 61 4.48 -6.38 6.61
CA ILE A 61 4.39 -5.63 5.37
C ILE A 61 5.26 -6.30 4.32
N PHE A 62 4.75 -6.49 3.11
CA PHE A 62 5.54 -6.67 1.91
C PHE A 62 5.55 -5.34 1.15
N LEU A 63 6.73 -4.93 0.73
CA LEU A 63 6.95 -3.67 0.05
C LEU A 63 7.73 -3.95 -1.23
N ASN A 64 7.13 -3.68 -2.40
CA ASN A 64 7.88 -3.84 -3.64
C ASN A 64 8.71 -2.62 -3.98
N THR A 65 9.86 -2.86 -4.62
CA THR A 65 10.79 -1.81 -5.06
C THR A 65 11.28 -2.08 -6.48
N PHE A 66 11.61 -1.00 -7.18
CA PHE A 66 12.27 -1.05 -8.48
C PHE A 66 13.13 0.21 -8.69
N HIS A 67 12.48 1.37 -8.88
CA HIS A 67 13.16 2.64 -9.10
C HIS A 67 13.77 3.16 -7.78
N LEU A 68 15.08 3.47 -7.79
CA LEU A 68 15.83 3.97 -6.64
C LEU A 68 15.65 3.09 -5.39
N SER A 69 15.66 1.77 -5.57
CA SER A 69 15.39 0.79 -4.51
C SER A 69 16.30 0.94 -3.31
N ASP A 70 17.60 1.23 -3.52
CA ASP A 70 18.58 1.41 -2.45
C ASP A 70 18.20 2.50 -1.46
N LEU A 71 17.57 3.58 -1.93
CA LEU A 71 17.12 4.66 -1.05
C LEU A 71 15.97 4.21 -0.16
N ILE A 72 15.03 3.43 -0.70
CA ILE A 72 13.91 2.86 0.06
C ILE A 72 14.43 1.86 1.09
N ILE A 73 15.33 0.96 0.69
CA ILE A 73 15.96 -0.04 1.56
C ILE A 73 16.69 0.65 2.73
N SER A 74 17.51 1.66 2.41
CA SER A 74 18.27 2.42 3.39
C SER A 74 17.36 3.16 4.37
N PHE A 75 16.27 3.75 3.87
CA PHE A 75 15.27 4.42 4.68
C PHE A 75 14.59 3.46 5.67
N ILE A 76 14.13 2.29 5.22
CA ILE A 76 13.50 1.28 6.07
C ILE A 76 14.47 0.81 7.17
N LYS A 77 15.73 0.52 6.82
CA LYS A 77 16.74 0.11 7.79
C LYS A 77 17.03 1.20 8.83
N LYS A 78 17.12 2.46 8.40
CA LYS A 78 17.42 3.60 9.28
C LYS A 78 16.28 3.89 10.28
N LYS A 79 15.02 3.79 9.82
CA LYS A 79 13.84 4.13 10.64
C LYS A 79 13.49 3.05 11.67
N ASN A 80 13.91 1.80 11.45
CA ASN A 80 13.68 0.67 12.36
C ASN A 80 12.23 0.61 12.88
N PHE A 81 11.27 0.46 11.96
CA PHE A 81 9.86 0.38 12.29
C PHE A 81 9.54 -0.83 13.18
N GLN A 82 8.58 -0.68 14.11
CA GLN A 82 8.14 -1.74 15.02
C GLN A 82 7.15 -2.72 14.34
N ILE A 83 7.52 -3.18 13.15
CA ILE A 83 6.75 -4.11 12.32
C ILE A 83 7.71 -4.85 11.39
N GLU A 84 7.41 -6.11 11.10
CA GLU A 84 8.18 -6.87 10.11
C GLU A 84 7.95 -6.30 8.70
N ILE A 85 9.01 -5.89 8.02
CA ILE A 85 8.95 -5.39 6.64
C ILE A 85 9.84 -6.27 5.76
N GLN A 86 9.23 -6.94 4.81
CA GLN A 86 9.92 -7.71 3.78
C GLN A 86 9.91 -6.93 2.46
N ILE A 87 11.11 -6.58 1.99
CA ILE A 87 11.29 -5.90 0.71
C ILE A 87 11.33 -6.95 -0.41
N VAL A 88 10.61 -6.70 -1.49
CA VAL A 88 10.51 -7.57 -2.66
C VAL A 88 10.86 -6.75 -3.90
N GLU A 89 11.97 -7.05 -4.53
CA GLU A 89 12.37 -6.39 -5.78
C GLU A 89 11.58 -6.94 -6.96
N ASP A 90 11.14 -6.07 -7.85
CA ASP A 90 10.40 -6.47 -9.06
C ASP A 90 11.26 -7.20 -10.09
N GLY A 91 12.58 -7.18 -9.94
CA GLY A 91 13.51 -7.87 -10.82
C GLY A 91 14.13 -6.97 -11.88
N LYS A 92 14.29 -7.46 -13.13
CA LYS A 92 14.96 -6.70 -14.21
C LYS A 92 14.06 -5.66 -14.85
N GLU A 93 12.76 -5.83 -14.77
CA GLU A 93 11.75 -4.95 -15.35
C GLU A 93 10.69 -4.63 -14.32
N ILE A 94 10.09 -3.45 -14.43
CA ILE A 94 8.96 -3.06 -13.58
C ILE A 94 7.75 -3.94 -13.91
N LEU A 95 7.15 -4.53 -12.87
CA LEU A 95 6.03 -5.46 -13.03
C LEU A 95 4.66 -4.77 -13.08
N ASP A 96 4.61 -3.45 -13.09
CA ASP A 96 3.39 -2.66 -12.90
C ASP A 96 2.61 -3.05 -11.63
N THR A 97 1.41 -2.50 -11.45
CA THR A 97 0.63 -2.69 -10.22
C THR A 97 0.27 -4.16 -9.99
N GLY A 98 -0.32 -4.82 -10.98
CA GLY A 98 -0.79 -6.20 -10.84
C GLY A 98 0.35 -7.21 -10.67
N GLY A 99 1.39 -7.07 -11.46
CA GLY A 99 2.57 -7.94 -11.37
C GLY A 99 3.32 -7.77 -10.05
N GLY A 100 3.48 -6.54 -9.57
CA GLY A 100 4.09 -6.24 -8.28
C GLY A 100 3.30 -6.86 -7.11
N ILE A 101 1.96 -6.76 -7.13
CA ILE A 101 1.10 -7.42 -6.15
C ILE A 101 1.32 -8.93 -6.17
N LEU A 102 1.24 -9.57 -7.33
CA LEU A 102 1.44 -11.01 -7.46
C LEU A 102 2.84 -11.45 -7.02
N ASN A 103 3.87 -10.65 -7.30
CA ASN A 103 5.24 -10.93 -6.88
C ASN A 103 5.37 -10.92 -5.35
N MET A 104 4.74 -9.95 -4.68
CA MET A 104 4.70 -9.89 -3.22
C MET A 104 3.89 -11.03 -2.62
N MET A 105 2.71 -11.35 -3.15
CA MET A 105 1.84 -12.43 -2.67
C MET A 105 2.55 -13.79 -2.71
N LYS A 106 3.36 -14.07 -3.73
CA LYS A 106 4.16 -15.31 -3.82
C LYS A 106 5.15 -15.51 -2.67
N LYS A 107 5.44 -14.46 -1.89
CA LYS A 107 6.34 -14.51 -0.73
C LYS A 107 5.59 -14.81 0.57
N SER A 108 4.29 -15.00 0.52
CA SER A 108 3.42 -15.29 1.66
C SER A 108 2.63 -16.58 1.44
N SER A 109 2.23 -17.20 2.54
CA SER A 109 1.24 -18.29 2.57
C SER A 109 -0.17 -17.79 2.88
N ASP A 110 -0.35 -16.49 3.16
CA ASP A 110 -1.67 -15.91 3.44
C ASP A 110 -2.43 -15.68 2.13
N GLU A 111 -3.76 -15.70 2.23
CA GLU A 111 -4.67 -15.51 1.09
C GLU A 111 -5.26 -14.09 1.07
N ASP A 112 -5.37 -13.44 2.24
CA ASP A 112 -5.97 -12.13 2.39
C ASP A 112 -4.92 -11.05 2.64
N PHE A 113 -4.97 -9.98 1.83
CA PHE A 113 -4.05 -8.86 1.91
C PHE A 113 -4.78 -7.52 1.86
N ILE A 114 -4.21 -6.51 2.51
CA ILE A 114 -4.59 -5.12 2.27
C ILE A 114 -3.52 -4.46 1.44
N ILE A 115 -3.92 -3.83 0.34
CA ILE A 115 -2.99 -3.18 -0.59
C ILE A 115 -3.06 -1.67 -0.37
N PHE A 116 -1.90 -1.05 -0.21
CA PHE A 116 -1.76 0.39 -0.01
C PHE A 116 -0.92 1.03 -1.10
N ASN A 117 -1.39 2.19 -1.56
CA ASN A 117 -0.57 3.14 -2.30
C ASN A 117 0.04 4.12 -1.29
N PRO A 118 1.37 4.21 -1.16
CA PRO A 118 1.99 5.06 -0.15
C PRO A 118 1.83 6.55 -0.43
N ASP A 119 1.47 6.94 -1.65
CA ASP A 119 1.26 8.33 -2.07
C ASP A 119 -0.08 8.93 -1.69
N THR A 120 -0.89 8.19 -0.94
CA THR A 120 -2.12 8.70 -0.31
C THR A 120 -1.78 9.36 1.02
N LEU A 121 -2.36 10.51 1.30
CA LEU A 121 -2.23 11.19 2.59
C LEU A 121 -3.18 10.57 3.60
N TRP A 122 -2.69 9.58 4.31
CA TRP A 122 -3.45 8.84 5.30
C TRP A 122 -3.67 9.66 6.57
N ASN A 123 -4.92 9.80 7.01
CA ASN A 123 -5.32 10.48 8.24
C ASN A 123 -6.18 9.56 9.14
N LYS A 124 -6.67 10.07 10.26
CA LYS A 124 -7.46 9.29 11.22
C LYS A 124 -8.76 8.74 10.63
N THR A 125 -9.41 9.47 9.75
CA THR A 125 -10.67 9.05 9.11
C THR A 125 -10.48 7.76 8.30
N TYR A 126 -9.37 7.64 7.58
CA TYR A 126 -9.07 6.42 6.82
C TYR A 126 -8.92 5.18 7.70
N HIS A 127 -8.38 5.33 8.91
CA HIS A 127 -8.26 4.19 9.83
C HIS A 127 -9.63 3.57 10.13
N GLU A 128 -10.63 4.38 10.45
CA GLU A 128 -11.98 3.92 10.75
C GLU A 128 -12.65 3.29 9.53
N GLU A 129 -12.54 3.93 8.36
CA GLU A 129 -13.12 3.43 7.12
C GLU A 129 -12.48 2.11 6.65
N ILE A 130 -11.18 1.94 6.83
CA ILE A 130 -10.49 0.68 6.53
C ILE A 130 -10.99 -0.43 7.45
N ILE A 131 -11.19 -0.16 8.74
CA ILE A 131 -11.75 -1.15 9.67
C ILE A 131 -13.19 -1.54 9.26
N LYS A 132 -14.03 -0.57 8.89
CA LYS A 132 -15.38 -0.86 8.37
C LYS A 132 -15.33 -1.71 7.11
N MET A 133 -14.47 -1.36 6.16
CA MET A 133 -14.26 -2.12 4.93
C MET A 133 -13.83 -3.56 5.22
N GLN A 134 -12.88 -3.75 6.15
CA GLN A 134 -12.41 -5.08 6.53
C GLN A 134 -13.52 -5.92 7.16
N ASN A 135 -14.29 -5.34 8.08
CA ASN A 135 -15.41 -6.03 8.72
C ASN A 135 -16.47 -6.44 7.67
N PHE A 136 -16.77 -5.54 6.73
CA PHE A 136 -17.69 -5.82 5.63
C PHE A 136 -17.17 -6.94 4.73
N TYR A 137 -15.88 -6.90 4.35
CA TYR A 137 -15.22 -7.93 3.53
C TYR A 137 -15.36 -9.32 4.13
N PHE A 138 -14.98 -9.48 5.41
CA PHE A 138 -15.00 -10.78 6.07
C PHE A 138 -16.42 -11.26 6.41
N SER A 139 -17.29 -10.36 6.86
CA SER A 139 -18.68 -10.72 7.21
C SER A 139 -19.45 -11.21 5.99
N ASN A 140 -19.18 -10.66 4.82
CA ASN A 140 -19.87 -11.03 3.58
C ASN A 140 -19.09 -12.04 2.73
N LYS A 141 -17.91 -12.51 3.20
CA LYS A 141 -17.06 -13.48 2.49
C LYS A 141 -16.77 -13.04 1.05
N LEU A 142 -16.41 -11.76 0.89
CA LEU A 142 -16.14 -11.19 -0.42
C LEU A 142 -14.80 -11.67 -0.97
N ASN A 143 -14.66 -11.71 -2.30
CA ASN A 143 -13.38 -12.00 -2.95
C ASN A 143 -12.47 -10.78 -3.00
N ASN A 144 -13.04 -9.58 -3.04
CA ASN A 144 -12.32 -8.31 -3.01
C ASN A 144 -13.19 -7.18 -2.47
N ALA A 145 -12.57 -6.11 -2.02
CA ALA A 145 -13.23 -4.86 -1.62
C ALA A 145 -12.34 -3.67 -1.95
N LEU A 146 -12.93 -2.56 -2.33
CA LEU A 146 -12.25 -1.30 -2.61
C LEU A 146 -12.77 -0.21 -1.68
N LEU A 147 -11.86 0.54 -1.08
CA LEU A 147 -12.19 1.78 -0.40
C LEU A 147 -12.17 2.91 -1.42
N LEU A 148 -13.34 3.46 -1.71
CA LEU A 148 -13.51 4.58 -2.63
C LEU A 148 -13.67 5.88 -1.87
N THR A 149 -13.12 6.96 -2.44
CA THR A 149 -13.36 8.31 -1.95
C THR A 149 -14.28 9.06 -2.91
N ASN A 150 -15.00 10.06 -2.38
CA ASN A 150 -15.82 10.91 -3.22
C ASN A 150 -14.92 11.70 -4.19
N LYS A 151 -15.31 11.78 -5.46
CA LYS A 151 -14.58 12.48 -6.52
C LYS A 151 -14.27 13.94 -6.16
N THR A 152 -15.14 14.60 -5.43
CA THR A 152 -14.94 15.99 -4.97
C THR A 152 -13.86 16.13 -3.89
N LEU A 153 -13.53 15.04 -3.19
CA LEU A 153 -12.49 15.00 -2.17
C LEU A 153 -11.15 14.49 -2.73
N SER A 154 -11.16 13.88 -3.92
CA SER A 154 -9.93 13.46 -4.57
C SER A 154 -9.42 14.63 -5.40
N CYS A 155 -8.26 15.14 -5.05
CA CYS A 155 -7.55 16.17 -5.82
C CYS A 155 -6.94 15.59 -7.12
N LEU A 156 -7.68 14.76 -7.81
CA LEU A 156 -7.32 14.29 -9.14
C LEU A 156 -7.74 15.36 -10.15
N LEU A 157 -6.94 16.40 -10.22
CA LEU A 157 -7.03 17.37 -11.30
C LEU A 157 -6.54 16.67 -12.58
N TYR A 158 -7.49 16.30 -13.40
CA TYR A 158 -7.20 15.72 -14.69
C TYR A 158 -6.78 16.78 -15.67
N THR A 159 -5.56 16.64 -16.11
CA THR A 159 -5.07 17.37 -17.29
C THR A 159 -5.18 16.55 -18.56
N SER A 160 -5.51 15.25 -18.44
CA SER A 160 -5.83 14.41 -19.60
C SER A 160 -6.66 13.20 -19.16
N PRO A 161 -7.66 12.77 -19.97
CA PRO A 161 -8.40 11.56 -19.69
C PRO A 161 -7.45 10.34 -19.75
N SER A 162 -7.42 9.56 -18.68
CA SER A 162 -6.78 8.25 -18.72
C SER A 162 -7.67 7.29 -19.52
N PRO A 163 -7.12 6.38 -20.32
CA PRO A 163 -7.90 5.33 -20.96
C PRO A 163 -8.74 4.49 -19.99
N ARG A 164 -8.41 4.53 -18.69
CA ARG A 164 -9.17 3.86 -17.63
C ARG A 164 -10.42 4.60 -17.19
N ASP A 165 -10.53 5.89 -17.50
CA ASP A 165 -11.65 6.74 -17.08
C ASP A 165 -12.86 6.65 -18.03
N GLY A 166 -12.71 5.94 -19.13
CA GLY A 166 -13.75 5.72 -20.14
C GLY A 166 -14.55 4.41 -20.00
N LEU A 167 -14.37 3.67 -18.89
CA LEU A 167 -14.99 2.37 -18.65
C LEU A 167 -15.93 2.37 -17.43
N LEU A 168 -16.58 3.49 -17.16
CA LEU A 168 -17.71 3.58 -16.22
C LEU A 168 -18.94 4.08 -16.94
#